data_0c8dda94feda9547f3d20d3e0dd5e7b8
#
_entry.id   0c8dda94feda9547f3d20d3e0dd5e7b8
#
_cell.length_a   1.000
_cell.length_b   1.000
_cell.length_c   1.000
_cell.angle_alpha   90.00
_cell.angle_beta   90.00
_cell.angle_gamma   90.00
#
_symmetry.space_group_name_H-M   'P 1'
#
loop_
_entity.id
_entity.type
_entity.pdbx_description
1 polymer ?
#
loop_
_entity_poly.entity_id
_entity_poly.type
_entity_poly.pdbx_seq_one_letter_code
_entity_poly.pdbx_strand_id
1 'polypeptide(L)'
;MEIRKKLKNARIEAGLTQEKAAEKIDVSRQTISNWENEKSYPDIISVIALSDLYSVSLDELLKGNQKMAEHLEESTNVVKSNKKLTGAILLNIILMILLIALNMLLPEGTYYLVIVFCVVIMSSSVLLYQIIKRI
;
A
#
# COMPACT_ATOMS: atom_id res chain seq x y z
N MET A 1 -10.93 9.10 -23.22
CA MET A 1 -9.59 8.91 -23.82
C MET A 1 -8.78 8.11 -22.80
N GLU A 2 -8.13 7.02 -23.23
CA GLU A 2 -7.40 6.13 -22.31
C GLU A 2 -6.18 6.82 -21.69
N ILE A 3 -5.86 6.48 -20.43
CA ILE A 3 -4.78 7.12 -19.67
C ILE A 3 -3.43 7.09 -20.39
N ARG A 4 -3.12 6.02 -21.13
CA ARG A 4 -1.88 5.91 -21.91
C ARG A 4 -1.70 7.06 -22.88
N LYS A 5 -2.77 7.40 -23.62
CA LYS A 5 -2.75 8.50 -24.59
C LYS A 5 -2.57 9.84 -23.90
N LYS A 6 -3.21 10.02 -22.74
CA LYS A 6 -3.10 11.22 -21.93
C LYS A 6 -1.69 11.41 -21.38
N LEU A 7 -1.12 10.36 -20.77
CA LEU A 7 0.25 10.40 -20.25
C LEU A 7 1.28 10.67 -21.36
N LYS A 8 1.15 9.96 -22.49
CA LYS A 8 2.05 10.17 -23.62
C LYS A 8 1.92 11.57 -24.21
N ASN A 9 0.71 12.06 -24.40
CA ASN A 9 0.47 13.39 -24.97
C ASN A 9 1.00 14.48 -24.02
N ALA A 10 0.65 14.39 -22.72
CA ALA A 10 1.11 15.34 -21.72
C ALA A 10 2.65 15.39 -21.64
N ARG A 11 3.32 14.24 -21.71
CA ARG A 11 4.79 14.19 -21.77
C ARG A 11 5.35 14.88 -23.03
N ILE A 12 4.74 14.63 -24.19
CA ILE A 12 5.17 15.23 -25.46
C ILE A 12 4.94 16.75 -25.41
N GLU A 13 3.81 17.22 -24.93
CA GLU A 13 3.48 18.63 -24.76
C GLU A 13 4.43 19.33 -23.78
N ALA A 14 4.86 18.62 -22.73
CA ALA A 14 5.90 19.08 -21.81
C ALA A 14 7.33 19.05 -22.44
N GLY A 15 7.49 18.61 -23.69
CA GLY A 15 8.78 18.56 -24.39
C GLY A 15 9.76 17.51 -23.82
N LEU A 16 9.26 16.48 -23.13
CA LEU A 16 10.09 15.50 -22.46
C LEU A 16 10.20 14.19 -23.26
N THR A 17 11.41 13.59 -23.26
CA THR A 17 11.58 12.19 -23.67
C THR A 17 11.15 11.25 -22.55
N GLN A 18 10.94 9.97 -22.85
CA GLN A 18 10.65 8.95 -21.81
C GLN A 18 11.79 8.85 -20.81
N GLU A 19 13.03 8.97 -21.23
CA GLU A 19 14.22 8.96 -20.37
C GLU A 19 14.21 10.14 -19.39
N LYS A 20 14.00 11.36 -19.88
CA LYS A 20 13.97 12.56 -19.05
C LYS A 20 12.81 12.57 -18.07
N ALA A 21 11.64 12.07 -18.49
CA ALA A 21 10.51 11.95 -17.59
C ALA A 21 10.79 10.92 -16.48
N ALA A 22 11.37 9.78 -16.82
CA ALA A 22 11.74 8.72 -15.88
C ALA A 22 12.75 9.21 -14.84
N GLU A 23 13.80 9.90 -15.28
CA GLU A 23 14.82 10.51 -14.41
C GLU A 23 14.20 11.50 -13.41
N LYS A 24 13.25 12.34 -13.85
CA LYS A 24 12.64 13.37 -13.02
C LYS A 24 11.73 12.83 -11.91
N ILE A 25 11.13 11.64 -12.08
CA ILE A 25 10.26 11.01 -11.08
C ILE A 25 10.87 9.74 -10.48
N ASP A 26 12.18 9.54 -10.68
CA ASP A 26 12.96 8.43 -10.10
C ASP A 26 12.41 7.03 -10.43
N VAL A 27 12.10 6.79 -11.68
CA VAL A 27 11.69 5.48 -12.20
C VAL A 27 12.52 5.07 -13.40
N SER A 28 12.42 3.82 -13.86
CA SER A 28 13.07 3.39 -15.08
C SER A 28 12.36 3.91 -16.34
N ARG A 29 13.11 4.14 -17.43
CA ARG A 29 12.51 4.43 -18.75
C ARG A 29 11.49 3.36 -19.15
N GLN A 30 11.80 2.09 -18.84
CA GLN A 30 10.90 0.98 -19.12
C GLN A 30 9.57 1.10 -18.40
N THR A 31 9.57 1.64 -17.18
CA THR A 31 8.35 1.91 -16.39
C THR A 31 7.46 2.92 -17.10
N ILE A 32 8.01 4.06 -17.56
CA ILE A 32 7.26 5.05 -18.33
C ILE A 32 6.69 4.42 -19.62
N SER A 33 7.53 3.64 -20.34
CA SER A 33 7.09 2.95 -21.55
C SER A 33 5.94 1.97 -21.27
N ASN A 34 5.98 1.25 -20.17
CA ASN A 34 4.91 0.31 -19.79
C ASN A 34 3.59 1.05 -19.51
N TRP A 35 3.63 2.18 -18.82
CA TRP A 35 2.44 3.00 -18.55
C TRP A 35 1.84 3.59 -19.84
N GLU A 36 2.67 4.07 -20.76
CA GLU A 36 2.23 4.61 -22.05
C GLU A 36 1.74 3.53 -23.04
N ASN A 37 2.04 2.25 -22.77
CA ASN A 37 1.61 1.10 -23.58
C ASN A 37 0.61 0.18 -22.85
N GLU A 38 0.05 0.60 -21.72
CA GLU A 38 -0.93 -0.16 -20.90
C GLU A 38 -0.46 -1.56 -20.46
N LYS A 39 0.85 -1.76 -20.35
CA LYS A 39 1.41 -2.99 -19.78
C LYS A 39 1.35 -3.00 -18.25
N SER A 40 1.29 -1.82 -17.65
CA SER A 40 1.06 -1.58 -16.22
C SER A 40 0.47 -0.19 -16.02
N TYR A 41 -0.06 0.06 -14.82
CA TYR A 41 -0.57 1.36 -14.40
C TYR A 41 0.40 2.01 -13.41
N PRO A 42 0.55 3.35 -13.42
CA PRO A 42 1.28 4.05 -12.36
C PRO A 42 0.49 3.99 -11.04
N ASP A 43 1.20 3.98 -9.92
CA ASP A 43 0.59 4.18 -8.61
C ASP A 43 0.19 5.64 -8.38
N ILE A 44 -0.53 5.92 -7.29
CA ILE A 44 -1.04 7.27 -7.00
C ILE A 44 0.09 8.30 -6.84
N ILE A 45 1.22 7.92 -6.26
CA ILE A 45 2.38 8.81 -6.05
C ILE A 45 2.98 9.18 -7.40
N SER A 46 3.17 8.17 -8.26
CA SER A 46 3.66 8.38 -9.63
C SER A 46 2.71 9.23 -10.47
N VAL A 47 1.39 9.05 -10.34
CA VAL A 47 0.41 9.88 -11.06
C VAL A 47 0.47 11.33 -10.61
N ILE A 48 0.61 11.59 -9.31
CA ILE A 48 0.77 12.96 -8.78
C ILE A 48 2.07 13.57 -9.32
N ALA A 49 3.19 12.86 -9.24
CA ALA A 49 4.48 13.32 -9.73
C ALA A 49 4.44 13.62 -11.24
N LEU A 50 3.75 12.79 -12.04
CA LEU A 50 3.55 13.03 -13.46
C LEU A 50 2.64 14.22 -13.76
N SER A 51 1.58 14.41 -12.96
CA SER A 51 0.69 15.58 -13.03
C SER A 51 1.49 16.88 -12.85
N ASP A 52 2.31 16.94 -11.81
CA ASP A 52 3.18 18.09 -11.53
C ASP A 52 4.23 18.29 -12.64
N LEU A 53 4.89 17.22 -13.05
CA LEU A 53 5.96 17.25 -14.06
C LEU A 53 5.46 17.75 -15.43
N TYR A 54 4.26 17.31 -15.83
CA TYR A 54 3.67 17.65 -17.12
C TYR A 54 2.80 18.92 -17.06
N SER A 55 2.63 19.51 -15.88
CA SER A 55 1.74 20.66 -15.64
C SER A 55 0.29 20.41 -16.10
N VAL A 56 -0.20 19.18 -15.89
CA VAL A 56 -1.55 18.75 -16.23
C VAL A 56 -2.28 18.41 -14.93
N SER A 57 -3.55 18.78 -14.80
CA SER A 57 -4.29 18.47 -13.58
C SER A 57 -4.49 16.96 -13.38
N LEU A 58 -4.48 16.52 -12.13
CA LEU A 58 -4.75 15.13 -11.77
C LEU A 58 -6.12 14.67 -12.29
N ASP A 59 -7.13 15.54 -12.19
CA ASP A 59 -8.48 15.28 -12.71
C ASP A 59 -8.47 15.04 -14.23
N GLU A 60 -7.70 15.82 -14.97
CA GLU A 60 -7.57 15.66 -16.42
C GLU A 60 -6.91 14.35 -16.80
N LEU A 61 -5.89 13.91 -16.06
CA LEU A 61 -5.24 12.62 -16.27
C LEU A 61 -6.20 11.44 -15.97
N LEU A 62 -6.97 11.52 -14.89
CA LEU A 62 -7.82 10.43 -14.40
C LEU A 62 -9.21 10.40 -15.05
N LYS A 63 -9.74 11.53 -15.49
CA LYS A 63 -11.12 11.66 -16.01
C LYS A 63 -11.39 10.73 -17.18
N GLY A 64 -12.46 9.94 -17.03
CA GLY A 64 -12.90 8.99 -18.06
C GLY A 64 -12.05 7.72 -18.18
N ASN A 65 -11.21 7.43 -17.16
CA ASN A 65 -10.48 6.18 -17.09
C ASN A 65 -10.86 5.36 -15.85
N GLN A 66 -11.97 4.63 -15.97
CA GLN A 66 -12.50 3.81 -14.89
C GLN A 66 -11.50 2.74 -14.41
N LYS A 67 -10.75 2.10 -15.31
CA LYS A 67 -9.74 1.09 -14.95
C LYS A 67 -8.62 1.66 -14.08
N MET A 68 -8.20 2.91 -14.36
CA MET A 68 -7.18 3.57 -13.55
C MET A 68 -7.73 3.94 -12.17
N ALA A 69 -8.97 4.42 -12.10
CA ALA A 69 -9.63 4.72 -10.83
C ALA A 69 -9.75 3.47 -9.95
N GLU A 70 -10.20 2.35 -10.52
CA GLU A 70 -10.28 1.04 -9.84
C GLU A 70 -8.91 0.57 -9.34
N HIS A 71 -7.86 0.68 -10.18
CA HIS A 71 -6.49 0.31 -9.78
C HIS A 71 -5.96 1.16 -8.62
N LEU A 72 -6.21 2.47 -8.64
CA LEU A 72 -5.82 3.37 -7.55
C LEU A 72 -6.59 3.09 -6.27
N GLU A 73 -7.87 2.78 -6.36
CA GLU A 73 -8.71 2.41 -5.23
C GLU A 73 -8.24 1.10 -4.60
N GLU A 74 -7.94 0.08 -5.40
CA GLU A 74 -7.40 -1.19 -4.94
C GLU A 74 -6.06 -1.01 -4.24
N SER A 75 -5.13 -0.25 -4.84
CA SER A 75 -3.83 0.05 -4.25
C SER A 75 -3.96 0.79 -2.90
N THR A 76 -4.91 1.70 -2.78
CA THR A 76 -5.18 2.44 -1.55
C THR A 76 -5.78 1.54 -0.47
N ASN A 77 -6.64 0.60 -0.83
CA ASN A 77 -7.24 -0.36 0.10
C ASN A 77 -6.22 -1.33 0.66
N VAL A 78 -5.26 -1.79 -0.14
CA VAL A 78 -4.15 -2.64 0.32
C VAL A 78 -3.30 -1.91 1.37
N VAL A 79 -2.98 -0.63 1.16
CA VAL A 79 -2.22 0.18 2.12
C VAL A 79 -2.98 0.36 3.44
N LYS A 80 -4.30 0.64 3.38
CA LYS A 80 -5.15 0.74 4.58
C LYS A 80 -5.24 -0.56 5.34
N SER A 81 -5.36 -1.69 4.65
CA SER A 81 -5.41 -3.03 5.24
C SER A 81 -4.10 -3.37 5.97
N ASN A 82 -2.96 -3.11 5.33
CA ASN A 82 -1.65 -3.32 5.94
C ASN A 82 -1.43 -2.47 7.19
N LYS A 83 -1.88 -1.22 7.21
CA LYS A 83 -1.77 -0.34 8.37
C LYS A 83 -2.61 -0.83 9.55
N LYS A 84 -3.83 -1.33 9.31
CA LYS A 84 -4.67 -1.95 10.34
C LYS A 84 -4.04 -3.23 10.89
N LEU A 85 -3.45 -4.06 10.02
CA LEU A 85 -2.76 -5.28 10.42
C LEU A 85 -1.56 -4.98 11.30
N THR A 86 -0.73 -3.99 10.93
CA THR A 86 0.41 -3.55 11.74
C THR A 86 -0.04 -3.05 13.12
N GLY A 87 -1.13 -2.29 13.18
CA GLY A 87 -1.71 -1.83 14.45
C GLY A 87 -2.19 -3.00 15.34
N ALA A 88 -2.83 -4.01 14.76
CA ALA A 88 -3.27 -5.20 15.50
C ALA A 88 -2.08 -6.02 16.04
N ILE A 89 -1.02 -6.17 15.26
CA ILE A 89 0.21 -6.86 15.70
C ILE A 89 0.87 -6.12 16.86
N LEU A 90 1.00 -4.80 16.77
CA LEU A 90 1.56 -3.98 17.85
C LEU A 90 0.73 -4.09 19.14
N LEU A 91 -0.59 -4.03 19.02
CA LEU A 91 -1.49 -4.21 20.18
C LEU A 91 -1.29 -5.57 20.84
N ASN A 92 -1.18 -6.66 20.07
CA ASN A 92 -0.91 -8.00 20.58
C ASN A 92 0.44 -8.09 21.31
N ILE A 93 1.50 -7.46 20.77
CA ILE A 93 2.81 -7.42 21.41
C ILE A 93 2.73 -6.69 22.76
N ILE A 94 2.06 -5.56 22.82
CA ILE A 94 1.88 -4.79 24.07
C ILE A 94 1.12 -5.63 25.10
N LEU A 95 0.05 -6.32 24.68
CA LEU A 95 -0.74 -7.18 25.56
C LEU A 95 0.09 -8.36 26.09
N MET A 96 0.95 -8.96 25.27
CA MET A 96 1.89 -10.01 25.67
C MET A 96 2.87 -9.52 26.75
N ILE A 97 3.45 -8.35 26.54
CA ILE A 97 4.39 -7.74 27.52
C ILE A 97 3.66 -7.48 28.85
N LEU A 98 2.43 -6.98 28.81
CA LEU A 98 1.61 -6.72 30.01
C LEU A 98 1.32 -8.02 30.76
N LEU A 99 0.98 -9.10 30.06
CA LEU A 99 0.71 -10.41 30.66
C LEU A 99 1.96 -11.00 31.31
N ILE A 100 3.12 -10.86 30.70
CA ILE A 100 4.39 -11.29 31.28
C ILE A 100 4.72 -10.51 32.56
N ALA A 101 4.52 -9.19 32.54
CA ALA A 101 4.74 -8.33 33.69
C ALA A 101 3.77 -8.68 34.84
N LEU A 102 2.52 -8.94 34.53
CA LEU A 102 1.51 -9.35 35.51
C LEU A 102 1.83 -10.71 36.13
N ASN A 103 2.40 -11.64 35.34
CA ASN A 103 2.85 -12.95 35.82
C ASN A 103 3.96 -12.84 36.88
N MET A 104 4.85 -11.86 36.78
CA MET A 104 5.90 -11.62 37.78
C MET A 104 5.36 -11.17 39.14
N LEU A 105 4.11 -10.66 39.17
CA LEU A 105 3.44 -10.16 40.37
C LEU A 105 2.53 -11.22 41.04
N LEU A 106 2.24 -12.34 40.37
CA LEU A 106 1.33 -13.39 40.85
C LEU A 106 2.09 -14.53 41.57
N PRO A 107 1.52 -15.15 42.59
CA PRO A 107 2.15 -16.26 43.32
C PRO A 107 2.34 -17.50 42.42
N GLU A 108 3.34 -18.33 42.79
CA GLU A 108 3.65 -19.58 42.13
C GLU A 108 2.42 -20.49 41.97
N GLY A 109 2.17 -20.94 40.74
CA GLY A 109 1.06 -21.82 40.40
C GLY A 109 0.12 -21.28 39.30
N THR A 110 0.19 -20.00 38.98
CA THR A 110 -0.66 -19.39 37.95
C THR A 110 -0.02 -19.37 36.56
N TYR A 111 1.25 -19.79 36.44
CA TYR A 111 2.00 -19.80 35.16
C TYR A 111 1.31 -20.53 34.00
N TYR A 112 0.57 -21.60 34.34
CA TYR A 112 -0.16 -22.38 33.34
C TYR A 112 -1.25 -21.56 32.65
N LEU A 113 -1.99 -20.75 33.38
CA LEU A 113 -3.03 -19.88 32.82
C LEU A 113 -2.43 -18.83 31.86
N VAL A 114 -1.28 -18.26 32.20
CA VAL A 114 -0.61 -17.27 31.36
C VAL A 114 -0.12 -17.89 30.06
N ILE A 115 0.48 -19.09 30.12
CA ILE A 115 0.92 -19.82 28.92
C ILE A 115 -0.27 -20.09 27.99
N VAL A 116 -1.42 -20.57 28.52
CA VAL A 116 -2.62 -20.81 27.74
C VAL A 116 -3.13 -19.52 27.10
N PHE A 117 -3.17 -18.42 27.82
CA PHE A 117 -3.57 -17.11 27.26
C PHE A 117 -2.62 -16.63 26.15
N CYS A 118 -1.32 -16.79 26.31
CA CYS A 118 -0.34 -16.45 25.28
C CYS A 118 -0.57 -17.26 24.00
N VAL A 119 -0.81 -18.56 24.10
CA VAL A 119 -1.09 -19.43 22.95
C VAL A 119 -2.37 -19.02 22.24
N VAL A 120 -3.44 -18.68 22.96
CA VAL A 120 -4.72 -18.20 22.39
C VAL A 120 -4.53 -16.89 21.64
N ILE A 121 -3.80 -15.92 22.18
CA ILE A 121 -3.52 -14.65 21.52
C ILE A 121 -2.72 -14.86 20.25
N MET A 122 -1.70 -15.69 20.28
CA MET A 122 -0.88 -16.01 19.09
C MET A 122 -1.71 -16.68 18.01
N SER A 123 -2.55 -17.65 18.35
CA SER A 123 -3.43 -18.35 17.39
C SER A 123 -4.45 -17.41 16.77
N SER A 124 -5.04 -16.51 17.54
CA SER A 124 -5.99 -15.50 17.04
C SER A 124 -5.34 -14.52 16.08
N SER A 125 -4.11 -14.13 16.33
CA SER A 125 -3.33 -13.24 15.44
C SER A 125 -3.01 -13.88 14.10
N VAL A 126 -2.68 -15.18 14.09
CA VAL A 126 -2.45 -15.95 12.86
C VAL A 126 -3.75 -16.08 12.04
N LEU A 127 -4.88 -16.35 12.69
CA LEU A 127 -6.18 -16.44 12.03
C LEU A 127 -6.60 -15.10 11.41
N LEU A 128 -6.42 -13.98 12.13
CA LEU A 128 -6.66 -12.63 11.62
C LEU A 128 -5.79 -12.33 10.40
N TYR A 129 -4.51 -12.69 10.45
CA TYR A 129 -3.60 -12.54 9.32
C TYR A 129 -4.07 -13.34 8.08
N GLN A 130 -4.51 -14.59 8.28
CA GLN A 130 -5.02 -15.43 7.18
C GLN A 130 -6.31 -14.88 6.57
N ILE A 131 -7.23 -14.35 7.39
CA ILE A 131 -8.47 -13.74 6.93
C ILE A 131 -8.18 -12.48 6.09
N ILE A 132 -7.29 -11.61 6.58
CA ILE A 132 -6.93 -10.36 5.86
C ILE A 132 -6.21 -10.66 4.54
N LYS A 133 -5.41 -11.73 4.49
CA LYS A 133 -4.72 -12.15 3.25
C LYS A 133 -5.66 -12.76 2.20
N ARG A 134 -6.85 -13.19 2.61
CA ARG A 134 -7.83 -13.87 1.74
C ARG A 134 -8.89 -12.93 1.18
N ILE A 135 -9.01 -11.70 1.71
CA ILE A 135 -9.83 -10.59 1.23
C ILE A 135 -8.99 -9.69 0.33
#